data_b400ccfe680f54723a5f3412f23a2007
#
_entry.id   b400ccfe680f54723a5f3412f23a2007
#
_cell.length_a   1.000
_cell.length_b   1.000
_cell.length_c   1.000
_cell.angle_alpha   90.00
_cell.angle_beta   90.00
_cell.angle_gamma   90.00
#
_symmetry.space_group_name_H-M   'P 1'
#
loop_
_entity.id
_entity.type
_entity.pdbx_description
1 polymer ?
#
loop_
_entity_poly.entity_id
_entity_poly.type
_entity_poly.pdbx_seq_one_letter_code
_entity_poly.pdbx_strand_id
1 'polypeptide(L)'
;MLDPEMIRRRIGESLPPGSHVEVVDTTGTGDHFEARVVSEAFVGKGMVQQHQMVYAPLQDLLKTGELHAHALKTYSPEQWQKLGNR
;
A
#
# COMPACT_ATOMS: atom_id res chain seq x y z
N MET A 1 10.59 14.64 -5.65
CA MET A 1 10.30 13.32 -6.19
C MET A 1 10.40 12.27 -5.08
N LEU A 2 9.37 11.46 -4.93
CA LEU A 2 9.36 10.43 -3.89
C LEU A 2 9.96 9.13 -4.43
N ASP A 3 10.65 8.44 -3.54
CA ASP A 3 11.24 7.14 -3.86
C ASP A 3 10.20 6.04 -3.53
N PRO A 4 9.83 5.19 -4.50
CA PRO A 4 8.90 4.09 -4.24
C PRO A 4 9.36 3.19 -3.09
N GLU A 5 10.65 3.00 -2.93
CA GLU A 5 11.20 2.17 -1.85
C GLU A 5 10.92 2.78 -0.49
N MET A 6 10.98 4.08 -0.36
CA MET A 6 10.67 4.77 0.88
C MET A 6 9.20 4.57 1.26
N ILE A 7 8.31 4.68 0.26
CA ILE A 7 6.88 4.46 0.47
C ILE A 7 6.62 3.02 0.89
N ARG A 8 7.23 2.07 0.18
CA ARG A 8 7.11 0.64 0.50
C ARG A 8 7.55 0.37 1.94
N ARG A 9 8.66 0.96 2.35
CA ARG A 9 9.20 0.75 3.68
C ARG A 9 8.26 1.30 4.76
N ARG A 10 7.72 2.49 4.55
CA ARG A 10 6.79 3.09 5.51
C ARG A 10 5.55 2.22 5.69
N ILE A 11 5.00 1.72 4.59
CA ILE A 11 3.83 0.85 4.66
C ILE A 11 4.19 -0.45 5.37
N GLY A 12 5.32 -1.06 5.00
CA GLY A 12 5.75 -2.32 5.58
C GLY A 12 6.00 -2.25 7.08
N GLU A 13 6.55 -1.13 7.55
CA GLU A 13 6.83 -0.94 8.97
C GLU A 13 5.58 -0.83 9.82
N SER A 14 4.46 -0.45 9.22
CA SER A 14 3.20 -0.31 9.94
C SER A 14 2.39 -1.61 9.95
N LEU A 15 2.87 -2.66 9.30
CA LEU A 15 2.16 -3.92 9.15
C LEU A 15 2.93 -5.06 9.82
N PRO A 16 2.25 -6.19 10.14
CA PRO A 16 2.92 -7.34 10.74
C PRO A 16 4.01 -7.91 9.85
N PRO A 17 5.00 -8.60 10.44
CA PRO A 17 6.01 -9.32 9.65
C PRO A 17 5.36 -10.30 8.68
N GLY A 18 5.94 -10.45 7.51
CA GLY A 18 5.40 -11.33 6.48
C GLY A 18 4.42 -10.65 5.55
N SER A 19 4.09 -9.39 5.79
CA SER A 19 3.25 -8.62 4.86
C SER A 19 4.02 -8.37 3.56
N HIS A 20 3.27 -8.39 2.45
CA HIS A 20 3.85 -8.16 1.13
C HIS A 20 3.42 -6.78 0.66
N VAL A 21 4.38 -5.96 0.28
CA VAL A 21 4.13 -4.60 -0.19
C VAL A 21 4.86 -4.38 -1.51
N GLU A 22 4.12 -3.99 -2.54
CA GLU A 22 4.68 -3.60 -3.84
C GLU A 22 4.27 -2.17 -4.11
N VAL A 23 5.23 -1.35 -4.50
CA VAL A 23 4.98 0.05 -4.86
C VAL A 23 5.68 0.31 -6.19
N VAL A 24 4.92 0.81 -7.17
CA VAL A 24 5.44 1.09 -8.49
C VAL A 24 5.13 2.54 -8.85
N ASP A 25 6.12 3.24 -9.37
CA ASP A 25 5.94 4.59 -9.92
C ASP A 25 5.41 4.43 -11.35
N THR A 26 4.14 4.77 -11.56
CA THR A 26 3.46 4.50 -12.83
C THR A 26 3.77 5.51 -13.92
N THR A 27 4.27 6.68 -13.54
CA THR A 27 4.56 7.75 -14.51
C THR A 27 6.04 8.03 -14.69
N GLY A 28 6.87 7.52 -13.81
CA GLY A 28 8.30 7.82 -13.81
C GLY A 28 8.64 9.21 -13.27
N THR A 29 7.64 9.95 -12.78
CA THR A 29 7.84 11.31 -12.28
C THR A 29 7.92 11.40 -10.76
N GLY A 30 7.65 10.30 -10.05
CA GLY A 30 7.78 10.25 -8.60
C GLY A 30 6.59 10.82 -7.84
N ASP A 31 5.46 11.05 -8.49
CA ASP A 31 4.28 11.59 -7.83
C ASP A 31 3.03 10.70 -7.94
N HIS A 32 2.99 9.77 -8.87
CA HIS A 32 1.87 8.85 -9.05
C HIS A 32 2.33 7.41 -8.84
N PHE A 33 1.75 6.75 -7.86
CA PHE A 33 2.16 5.41 -7.49
C PHE A 33 1.00 4.44 -7.50
N GLU A 34 1.29 3.19 -7.83
CA GLU A 34 0.37 2.08 -7.68
C GLU A 34 0.93 1.17 -6.59
N ALA A 35 0.10 0.80 -5.63
CA ALA A 35 0.52 -0.04 -4.52
C ALA A 35 -0.38 -1.26 -4.40
N ARG A 36 0.24 -2.41 -4.11
CA ARG A 36 -0.46 -3.64 -3.75
C ARG A 36 0.06 -4.10 -2.41
N VAL A 37 -0.84 -4.34 -1.49
CA VAL A 37 -0.47 -4.71 -0.13
C VAL A 37 -1.24 -5.95 0.29
N VAL A 38 -0.53 -6.97 0.72
CA VAL A 38 -1.11 -8.21 1.25
C VAL A 38 -0.68 -8.34 2.70
N SER A 39 -1.63 -8.45 3.61
CA SER A 39 -1.32 -8.53 5.03
C SER A 39 -2.39 -9.27 5.81
N GLU A 40 -1.95 -10.03 6.82
CA GLU A 40 -2.86 -10.65 7.77
C GLU A 40 -3.64 -9.62 8.57
N ALA A 41 -3.11 -8.41 8.70
CA ALA A 41 -3.80 -7.33 9.40
C ALA A 41 -5.11 -6.93 8.73
N PHE A 42 -5.30 -7.32 7.48
CA PHE A 42 -6.51 -7.00 6.72
C PHE A 42 -7.64 -8.01 6.89
N VAL A 43 -7.37 -9.14 7.54
CA VAL A 43 -8.38 -10.16 7.77
C VAL A 43 -9.52 -9.58 8.62
N GLY A 44 -10.75 -9.74 8.15
CA GLY A 44 -11.92 -9.21 8.86
C GLY A 44 -12.15 -7.72 8.71
N LYS A 45 -11.34 -7.04 7.90
CA LYS A 45 -11.48 -5.60 7.68
C LYS A 45 -12.15 -5.33 6.34
N GLY A 46 -13.03 -4.35 6.31
CA GLY A 46 -13.59 -3.88 5.06
C GLY A 46 -12.57 -3.11 4.24
N MET A 47 -12.88 -2.89 2.96
CA MET A 47 -11.93 -2.23 2.06
C MET A 47 -11.53 -0.83 2.54
N VAL A 48 -12.47 -0.06 3.04
CA VAL A 48 -12.17 1.29 3.55
C VAL A 48 -11.18 1.22 4.70
N GLN A 49 -11.39 0.28 5.62
CA GLN A 49 -10.50 0.11 6.76
C GLN A 49 -9.10 -0.32 6.31
N GLN A 50 -9.03 -1.23 5.36
CA GLN A 50 -7.74 -1.68 4.81
C GLN A 50 -6.97 -0.53 4.20
N HIS A 51 -7.65 0.30 3.40
CA HIS A 51 -7.03 1.45 2.77
C HIS A 51 -6.56 2.48 3.80
N GLN A 52 -7.35 2.72 4.83
CA GLN A 52 -6.96 3.64 5.91
C GLN A 52 -5.71 3.16 6.62
N MET A 53 -5.57 1.86 6.82
CA MET A 53 -4.39 1.30 7.46
C MET A 53 -3.12 1.55 6.64
N VAL A 54 -3.23 1.47 5.31
CA VAL A 54 -2.09 1.73 4.44
C VAL A 54 -1.76 3.21 4.38
N TYR A 55 -2.77 4.08 4.35
CA TYR A 55 -2.55 5.52 4.26
C TYR A 55 -2.07 6.15 5.57
N ALA A 56 -2.35 5.52 6.71
CA ALA A 56 -1.98 6.09 8.00
C ALA A 56 -0.49 6.48 8.09
N PRO A 57 0.45 5.61 7.69
CA PRO A 57 1.88 5.99 7.73
C PRO A 57 2.29 6.98 6.67
N LEU A 58 1.39 7.34 5.74
CA LEU A 58 1.69 8.23 4.63
C LEU A 58 0.97 9.58 4.73
N GLN A 59 0.34 9.86 5.86
CA GLN A 59 -0.51 11.05 6.03
C GLN A 59 0.21 12.36 5.75
N ASP A 60 1.44 12.48 6.17
CA ASP A 60 2.23 13.69 5.94
C ASP A 60 2.40 13.95 4.43
N LEU A 61 2.70 12.91 3.67
CA LEU A 61 2.91 13.03 2.23
C LEU A 61 1.62 13.31 1.48
N LEU A 62 0.51 12.74 1.95
CA LEU A 62 -0.80 12.98 1.35
C LEU A 62 -1.28 14.40 1.62
N LYS A 63 -1.02 14.91 2.83
CA LYS A 63 -1.43 16.27 3.20
C LYS A 63 -0.69 17.34 2.40
N THR A 64 0.60 17.12 2.15
CA THR A 64 1.41 18.10 1.43
C THR A 64 1.22 18.02 -0.08
N GLY A 65 0.58 16.95 -0.55
CA GLY A 65 0.40 16.73 -1.99
C GLY A 65 1.62 16.14 -2.67
N GLU A 66 2.66 15.79 -1.90
CA GLU A 66 3.83 15.13 -2.48
C GLU A 66 3.49 13.75 -3.01
N LEU A 67 2.51 13.09 -2.39
CA LEU A 67 2.06 11.77 -2.81
C LEU A 67 0.62 11.84 -3.30
N HIS A 68 0.38 11.34 -4.48
CA HIS A 68 -0.97 11.20 -5.05
C HIS A 68 -1.30 9.71 -5.05
N ALA A 69 -2.24 9.32 -4.20
CA ALA A 69 -2.60 7.91 -4.03
C ALA A 69 -3.66 7.52 -5.06
N HIS A 70 -3.25 7.09 -6.23
CA HIS A 70 -4.16 6.78 -7.32
C HIS A 70 -4.68 5.36 -7.33
N ALA A 71 -3.82 4.39 -7.10
CA ALA A 71 -4.21 3.00 -7.23
C ALA A 71 -3.67 2.23 -6.04
N LEU A 72 -4.57 1.88 -5.14
CA LEU A 72 -4.22 1.06 -3.99
C LEU A 72 -5.08 -0.19 -4.00
N LYS A 73 -4.45 -1.34 -3.94
CA LYS A 73 -5.13 -2.63 -3.84
C LYS A 73 -4.65 -3.33 -2.58
N THR A 74 -5.59 -3.77 -1.77
CA THR A 74 -5.29 -4.44 -0.50
C THR A 74 -5.95 -5.81 -0.47
N TYR A 75 -5.25 -6.77 0.10
CA TYR A 75 -5.72 -8.15 0.17
C TYR A 75 -5.34 -8.77 1.50
N SER A 76 -6.21 -9.62 2.04
CA SER A 76 -5.79 -10.58 3.02
C SER A 76 -5.02 -11.70 2.31
N PRO A 77 -4.22 -12.51 3.03
CA PRO A 77 -3.52 -13.62 2.39
C PRO A 77 -4.46 -14.58 1.68
N GLU A 78 -5.64 -14.83 2.25
CA GLU A 78 -6.63 -15.70 1.64
C GLU A 78 -7.16 -15.12 0.34
N GLN A 79 -7.47 -13.82 0.33
CA GLN A 79 -7.94 -13.15 -0.88
C GLN A 79 -6.87 -13.19 -1.98
N TRP A 80 -5.62 -13.00 -1.59
CA TRP A 80 -4.51 -13.04 -2.52
C TRP A 80 -4.39 -14.40 -3.19
N GLN A 81 -4.54 -15.47 -2.40
CA GLN A 81 -4.49 -16.82 -2.92
C GLN A 81 -5.65 -17.12 -3.87
N LYS A 82 -6.84 -16.60 -3.57
CA LYS A 82 -8.02 -16.80 -4.42
C LYS A 82 -7.86 -16.16 -5.79
N LEU A 83 -7.04 -15.13 -5.90
CA LEU A 83 -6.74 -14.51 -7.18
C LEU A 83 -5.77 -15.33 -8.02
N GLY A 84 -5.37 -16.49 -7.53
CA GLY A 84 -4.45 -17.36 -8.21
C GLY A 84 -3.00 -17.11 -7.86
N ASN A 85 -2.73 -16.15 -7.02
CA ASN A 85 -1.40 -15.84 -6.50
C ASN A 85 -0.35 -15.82 -7.61
N ARG A 86 -0.63 -15.08 -8.65
CA ARG A 86 0.23 -15.05 -9.83
C ARG A 86 1.39 -14.14 -9.69
#